data_51afef753e533c432ad92b61ea484766
#
_entry.id   51afef753e533c432ad92b61ea484766
#
_cell.length_a   1.000
_cell.length_b   1.000
_cell.length_c   1.000
_cell.angle_alpha   90.00
_cell.angle_beta   90.00
_cell.angle_gamma   90.00
#
_symmetry.space_group_name_H-M   'P 1'
#
loop_
_entity.id
_entity.type
_entity.pdbx_description
1 polymer ?
#
loop_
_entity_poly.entity_id
_entity_poly.type
_entity_poly.pdbx_seq_one_letter_code
_entity_poly.pdbx_strand_id
1 'polypeptide(L)'
;MAKEVTGFIKLQSRGGAANPSPPVGPALGSKGLNIMDFCKQFNARTQESAGKVLPVVITVYSDKSFSFEVKQPPVAVQLKEAAKISSGSAEPNRKKVGTITWDQVKAIAESKMPDMNCFTLKSAMTMVAGTARSMGIKVEGEFPEL
;
A
#
# COMPACT_ATOMS: atom_id res chain seq x y z
N MET A 1 11.28 5.20 -30.28
CA MET A 1 9.82 5.29 -30.35
C MET A 1 9.20 5.05 -28.98
N ALA A 2 8.19 5.82 -28.64
CA ALA A 2 7.44 5.57 -27.42
C ALA A 2 6.70 4.23 -27.51
N LYS A 3 6.83 3.40 -26.50
CA LYS A 3 6.10 2.12 -26.41
C LYS A 3 4.64 2.39 -26.08
N GLU A 4 3.76 1.68 -26.72
CA GLU A 4 2.33 1.79 -26.45
C GLU A 4 1.98 1.04 -25.16
N VAL A 5 1.25 1.70 -24.26
CA VAL A 5 0.79 1.10 -23.01
C VAL A 5 -0.45 0.25 -23.30
N THR A 6 -0.37 -1.04 -23.02
CA THR A 6 -1.50 -1.98 -23.19
C THR A 6 -2.32 -2.17 -21.93
N GLY A 7 -1.77 -1.87 -20.77
CA GLY A 7 -2.51 -2.00 -19.52
C GLY A 7 -1.68 -1.74 -18.30
N PHE A 8 -2.34 -1.83 -17.16
CA PHE A 8 -1.73 -1.68 -15.85
C PHE A 8 -2.05 -2.88 -14.98
N ILE A 9 -1.12 -3.24 -14.12
CA ILE A 9 -1.32 -4.25 -13.07
C ILE A 9 -1.04 -3.58 -11.74
N LYS A 10 -1.97 -3.69 -10.81
CA LYS A 10 -1.80 -3.19 -9.44
C LYS A 10 -1.81 -4.37 -8.48
N LEU A 11 -0.76 -4.49 -7.68
CA LEU A 11 -0.66 -5.55 -6.70
C LEU A 11 0.09 -5.10 -5.45
N GLN A 12 0.03 -5.91 -4.42
CA GLN A 12 0.76 -5.69 -3.18
C GLN A 12 1.65 -6.90 -2.94
N SER A 13 2.91 -6.66 -2.59
CA SER A 13 3.88 -7.70 -2.29
C SER A 13 4.79 -7.27 -1.16
N ARG A 14 5.32 -8.22 -0.43
CA ARG A 14 6.31 -7.92 0.61
C ARG A 14 7.64 -7.52 -0.02
N GLY A 15 8.22 -6.45 0.48
CA GLY A 15 9.53 -5.98 0.04
C GLY A 15 10.61 -7.05 0.22
N GLY A 16 11.44 -7.23 -0.81
CA GLY A 16 12.52 -8.19 -0.80
C GLY A 16 12.11 -9.67 -0.87
N ALA A 17 10.81 -9.96 -0.93
CA ALA A 17 10.28 -11.32 -0.86
C ALA A 17 9.27 -11.66 -1.97
N ALA A 18 9.28 -10.94 -3.07
CA ALA A 18 8.43 -11.24 -4.21
C ALA A 18 8.84 -12.57 -4.86
N ASN A 19 7.86 -13.41 -5.15
CA ASN A 19 8.08 -14.71 -5.76
C ASN A 19 6.97 -15.03 -6.78
N PRO A 20 7.12 -16.06 -7.62
CA PRO A 20 6.12 -16.41 -8.64
C PRO A 20 4.80 -16.95 -8.09
N SER A 21 4.69 -17.18 -6.80
CA SER A 21 3.44 -17.65 -6.21
C SER A 21 2.38 -16.54 -6.15
N PRO A 22 1.08 -16.86 -5.95
CA PRO A 22 0.05 -15.83 -5.81
C PRO A 22 0.42 -14.81 -4.72
N PRO A 23 0.09 -13.51 -4.90
CA PRO A 23 -0.70 -12.93 -6.00
C PRO A 23 0.11 -12.50 -7.24
N VAL A 24 1.43 -12.60 -7.20
CA VAL A 24 2.32 -12.04 -8.24
C VAL A 24 2.24 -12.85 -9.54
N GLY A 25 2.37 -14.17 -9.45
CA GLY A 25 2.40 -15.06 -10.62
C GLY A 25 1.18 -14.91 -11.51
N PRO A 26 -0.05 -15.14 -11.01
CA PRO A 26 -1.25 -15.02 -11.82
C PRO A 26 -1.48 -13.63 -12.42
N ALA A 27 -1.17 -12.57 -11.69
CA ALA A 27 -1.34 -11.19 -12.15
C ALA A 27 -0.45 -10.88 -13.34
N LEU A 28 0.83 -11.26 -13.28
CA LEU A 28 1.80 -11.05 -14.35
C LEU A 28 1.61 -12.03 -15.49
N GLY A 29 1.30 -13.27 -15.18
CA GLY A 29 1.07 -14.32 -16.19
C GLY A 29 -0.10 -14.01 -17.10
N SER A 30 -1.16 -13.41 -16.60
CA SER A 30 -2.33 -13.00 -17.40
C SER A 30 -1.99 -11.99 -18.51
N LYS A 31 -0.91 -11.22 -18.33
CA LYS A 31 -0.43 -10.24 -19.29
C LYS A 31 0.77 -10.72 -20.10
N GLY A 32 1.21 -11.95 -19.88
CA GLY A 32 2.35 -12.54 -20.59
C GLY A 32 3.71 -11.95 -20.24
N LEU A 33 3.84 -11.39 -19.05
CA LEU A 33 5.09 -10.78 -18.58
C LEU A 33 6.03 -11.83 -17.98
N ASN A 34 7.34 -11.51 -17.96
CA ASN A 34 8.32 -12.35 -17.30
C ASN A 34 8.27 -12.15 -15.78
N ILE A 35 7.72 -13.13 -15.10
CA ILE A 35 7.50 -13.08 -13.64
C ILE A 35 8.83 -13.03 -12.89
N MET A 36 9.82 -13.81 -13.33
CA MET A 36 11.13 -13.89 -12.67
C MET A 36 11.89 -12.57 -12.73
N ASP A 37 11.87 -11.90 -13.89
CA ASP A 37 12.50 -10.59 -14.05
C ASP A 37 11.87 -9.55 -13.13
N PHE A 38 10.55 -9.53 -13.05
CA PHE A 38 9.84 -8.65 -12.13
C PHE A 38 10.27 -8.91 -10.68
N CYS A 39 10.28 -10.17 -10.25
CA CYS A 39 10.65 -10.53 -8.89
C CYS A 39 12.07 -10.09 -8.55
N LYS A 40 13.02 -10.29 -9.45
CA LYS A 40 14.40 -9.85 -9.27
C LYS A 40 14.52 -8.34 -9.12
N GLN A 41 13.92 -7.58 -10.02
CA GLN A 41 13.96 -6.12 -9.99
C GLN A 41 13.25 -5.54 -8.78
N PHE A 42 12.09 -6.08 -8.45
CA PHE A 42 11.33 -5.66 -7.27
C PHE A 42 12.12 -5.92 -5.99
N ASN A 43 12.65 -7.13 -5.84
CA ASN A 43 13.43 -7.49 -4.65
C ASN A 43 14.67 -6.60 -4.52
N ALA A 44 15.36 -6.31 -5.62
CA ALA A 44 16.52 -5.42 -5.62
C ALA A 44 16.17 -4.00 -5.15
N ARG A 45 15.03 -3.47 -5.61
CA ARG A 45 14.59 -2.11 -5.24
C ARG A 45 14.02 -2.02 -3.83
N THR A 46 13.51 -3.11 -3.27
CA THR A 46 12.80 -3.10 -2.00
C THR A 46 13.57 -3.76 -0.85
N GLN A 47 14.85 -4.03 -1.01
CA GLN A 47 15.68 -4.63 0.05
C GLN A 47 15.67 -3.81 1.33
N GLU A 48 15.69 -2.49 1.24
CA GLU A 48 15.63 -1.58 2.38
C GLU A 48 14.30 -1.63 3.12
N SER A 49 13.25 -2.05 2.43
CA SER A 49 11.89 -2.16 2.97
C SER A 49 11.47 -3.62 3.15
N ALA A 50 12.43 -4.51 3.37
CA ALA A 50 12.17 -5.94 3.55
C ALA A 50 11.18 -6.18 4.70
N GLY A 51 10.21 -7.05 4.47
CA GLY A 51 9.17 -7.39 5.44
C GLY A 51 7.95 -6.46 5.44
N LYS A 52 8.01 -5.31 4.80
CA LYS A 52 6.86 -4.41 4.64
C LYS A 52 6.07 -4.76 3.40
N VAL A 53 4.76 -4.71 3.49
CA VAL A 53 3.88 -4.84 2.32
C VAL A 53 3.92 -3.54 1.53
N LEU A 54 4.26 -3.65 0.24
CA LEU A 54 4.38 -2.48 -0.63
C LEU A 54 3.44 -2.61 -1.82
N PRO A 55 2.64 -1.57 -2.12
CA PRO A 55 1.84 -1.53 -3.35
C PRO A 55 2.75 -1.29 -4.55
N VAL A 56 2.48 -1.98 -5.63
CA VAL A 56 3.23 -1.83 -6.88
C VAL A 56 2.25 -1.59 -8.02
N VAL A 57 2.53 -0.60 -8.84
CA VAL A 57 1.81 -0.34 -10.08
C VAL A 57 2.74 -0.70 -11.24
N ILE A 58 2.35 -1.69 -12.03
CA ILE A 58 3.12 -2.17 -13.17
C ILE A 58 2.46 -1.67 -14.44
N THR A 59 3.22 -0.98 -15.28
CA THR A 59 2.78 -0.55 -16.61
C THR A 59 3.24 -1.57 -17.64
N VAL A 60 2.30 -2.12 -18.40
CA VAL A 60 2.56 -3.14 -19.42
C VAL A 60 2.58 -2.48 -20.79
N TYR A 61 3.61 -2.76 -21.57
CA TYR A 61 3.78 -2.23 -22.93
C TYR A 61 3.47 -3.28 -24.00
N SER A 62 3.22 -2.82 -25.21
CA SER A 62 2.83 -3.67 -26.35
C SER A 62 3.88 -4.73 -26.73
N ASP A 63 5.15 -4.47 -26.44
CA ASP A 63 6.25 -5.42 -26.70
C ASP A 63 6.49 -6.42 -25.57
N LYS A 64 5.54 -6.54 -24.62
CA LYS A 64 5.62 -7.37 -23.41
C LYS A 64 6.71 -6.94 -22.43
N SER A 65 7.26 -5.75 -22.59
CA SER A 65 8.09 -5.14 -21.56
C SER A 65 7.22 -4.48 -20.50
N PHE A 66 7.82 -4.17 -19.37
CA PHE A 66 7.11 -3.53 -18.28
C PHE A 66 8.01 -2.52 -17.56
N SER A 67 7.36 -1.54 -16.95
CA SER A 67 7.96 -0.69 -15.92
C SER A 67 7.09 -0.77 -14.68
N PHE A 68 7.68 -0.52 -13.51
CA PHE A 68 6.91 -0.55 -12.28
C PHE A 68 7.33 0.57 -11.34
N GLU A 69 6.39 0.99 -10.52
CA GLU A 69 6.59 1.98 -9.49
C GLU A 69 6.18 1.37 -8.14
N VAL A 70 7.08 1.42 -7.17
CA VAL A 70 6.84 0.96 -5.81
C VAL A 70 6.38 2.16 -4.98
N LYS A 71 5.23 2.04 -4.34
CA LYS A 71 4.65 3.08 -3.50
C LYS A 71 4.91 2.82 -2.02
N GLN A 72 4.54 3.77 -1.18
CA GLN A 72 4.62 3.62 0.27
C GLN A 72 3.66 2.53 0.78
N PRO A 73 3.94 1.89 1.93
CA PRO A 73 3.07 0.85 2.47
C PRO A 73 1.61 1.29 2.56
N PRO A 74 0.64 0.38 2.33
CA PRO A 74 -0.78 0.71 2.43
C PRO A 74 -1.14 1.23 3.81
N VAL A 75 -2.04 2.21 3.87
CA VAL A 75 -2.52 2.79 5.13
C VAL A 75 -3.11 1.71 6.05
N ALA A 76 -3.85 0.77 5.50
CA ALA A 76 -4.44 -0.32 6.27
C ALA A 76 -3.40 -1.16 7.02
N VAL A 77 -2.28 -1.46 6.38
CA VAL A 77 -1.18 -2.21 7.01
C VAL A 77 -0.53 -1.40 8.13
N GLN A 78 -0.28 -0.12 7.88
CA GLN A 78 0.30 0.77 8.88
C GLN A 78 -0.62 0.95 10.09
N LEU A 79 -1.92 1.05 9.86
CA LEU A 79 -2.92 1.15 10.93
C LEU A 79 -2.98 -0.12 11.78
N LYS A 80 -2.91 -1.29 11.17
CA LYS A 80 -2.86 -2.57 11.92
C LYS A 80 -1.62 -2.65 12.80
N GLU A 81 -0.48 -2.23 12.31
CA GLU A 81 0.76 -2.18 13.08
C GLU A 81 0.66 -1.18 14.25
N ALA A 82 0.13 0.00 14.01
CA ALA A 82 -0.04 1.03 15.03
C ALA A 82 -1.01 0.61 16.13
N ALA A 83 -2.11 -0.05 15.76
CA ALA A 83 -3.10 -0.56 16.71
C ALA A 83 -2.72 -1.91 17.33
N LYS A 84 -1.64 -2.54 16.86
CA LYS A 84 -1.15 -3.86 17.30
C LYS A 84 -2.20 -4.97 17.14
N ILE A 85 -2.91 -4.96 16.00
CA ILE A 85 -3.91 -5.97 15.67
C ILE A 85 -3.49 -6.75 14.42
N SER A 86 -3.94 -8.00 14.31
CA SER A 86 -3.61 -8.86 13.17
C SER A 86 -4.53 -8.63 11.97
N SER A 87 -5.77 -8.22 12.21
CA SER A 87 -6.76 -7.96 11.15
C SER A 87 -7.76 -6.90 11.59
N GLY A 88 -8.38 -6.24 10.60
CA GLY A 88 -9.45 -5.30 10.84
C GLY A 88 -10.76 -6.01 11.24
N SER A 89 -11.76 -5.21 11.61
CA SER A 89 -13.08 -5.72 12.00
C SER A 89 -13.88 -6.16 10.78
N ALA A 90 -14.60 -7.26 10.91
CA ALA A 90 -15.59 -7.71 9.93
C ALA A 90 -16.86 -6.82 9.97
N GLU A 91 -17.14 -6.22 11.13
CA GLU A 91 -18.28 -5.31 11.33
C GLU A 91 -17.80 -3.98 11.95
N PRO A 92 -17.10 -3.14 11.17
CA PRO A 92 -16.40 -1.97 11.74
C PRO A 92 -17.31 -0.92 12.35
N ASN A 93 -18.56 -0.87 11.95
CA ASN A 93 -19.55 0.04 12.51
C ASN A 93 -20.09 -0.42 13.88
N ARG A 94 -19.95 -1.69 14.20
CA ARG A 94 -20.48 -2.30 15.43
C ARG A 94 -19.37 -2.74 16.37
N LYS A 95 -18.32 -3.37 15.83
CA LYS A 95 -17.21 -3.92 16.60
C LYS A 95 -15.93 -3.14 16.30
N LYS A 96 -15.40 -2.48 17.33
CA LYS A 96 -14.09 -1.83 17.25
C LYS A 96 -13.03 -2.80 17.77
N VAL A 97 -11.97 -2.98 17.01
CA VAL A 97 -10.93 -3.97 17.29
C VAL A 97 -9.62 -3.36 17.77
N GLY A 98 -9.50 -2.04 17.70
CA GLY A 98 -8.29 -1.35 18.13
C GLY A 98 -8.53 0.13 18.31
N THR A 99 -7.52 0.78 18.88
CA THR A 99 -7.53 2.23 19.12
C THR A 99 -6.16 2.79 18.81
N ILE A 100 -6.12 3.95 18.16
CA ILE A 100 -4.89 4.71 17.87
C ILE A 100 -5.08 6.16 18.29
N THR A 101 -3.97 6.88 18.39
CA THR A 101 -3.97 8.31 18.68
C THR A 101 -3.79 9.14 17.43
N TRP A 102 -4.11 10.45 17.50
CA TRP A 102 -3.90 11.37 16.39
C TRP A 102 -2.40 11.52 16.04
N ASP A 103 -1.50 11.35 17.00
CA ASP A 103 -0.06 11.36 16.72
C ASP A 103 0.35 10.22 15.81
N GLN A 104 -0.20 9.02 16.03
CA GLN A 104 0.02 7.86 15.16
C GLN A 104 -0.59 8.08 13.76
N VAL A 105 -1.78 8.67 13.69
CA VAL A 105 -2.41 9.06 12.42
C VAL A 105 -1.53 10.05 11.65
N LYS A 106 -0.96 11.04 12.35
CA LYS A 106 -0.06 12.02 11.75
C LYS A 106 1.19 11.37 11.17
N ALA A 107 1.81 10.45 11.90
CA ALA A 107 3.01 9.74 11.42
C ALA A 107 2.70 8.93 10.15
N ILE A 108 1.58 8.22 10.12
CA ILE A 108 1.14 7.45 8.95
C ILE A 108 0.85 8.38 7.77
N ALA A 109 0.16 9.50 8.02
CA ALA A 109 -0.16 10.48 6.99
C ALA A 109 1.10 11.09 6.37
N GLU A 110 2.10 11.45 7.18
CA GLU A 110 3.38 11.99 6.70
C GLU A 110 4.11 10.99 5.81
N SER A 111 4.15 9.72 6.19
CA SER A 111 4.81 8.68 5.40
C SER A 111 4.10 8.41 4.07
N LYS A 112 2.79 8.61 4.02
CA LYS A 112 1.96 8.33 2.83
C LYS A 112 1.72 9.56 1.95
N MET A 113 2.10 10.76 2.39
CA MET A 113 1.91 12.00 1.63
C MET A 113 2.33 11.94 0.16
N PRO A 114 3.49 11.32 -0.20
CA PRO A 114 3.89 11.25 -1.61
C PRO A 114 2.90 10.54 -2.53
N ASP A 115 2.10 9.63 -1.97
CA ASP A 115 1.13 8.83 -2.74
C ASP A 115 -0.30 9.37 -2.67
N MET A 116 -0.54 10.39 -1.84
CA MET A 116 -1.86 10.96 -1.63
C MET A 116 -2.15 12.15 -2.54
N ASN A 117 -3.40 12.31 -2.92
CA ASN A 117 -3.89 13.44 -3.71
C ASN A 117 -4.39 14.58 -2.83
N CYS A 118 -3.69 14.87 -1.74
CA CYS A 118 -3.99 15.96 -0.82
C CYS A 118 -2.84 16.97 -0.80
N PHE A 119 -3.16 18.22 -0.47
CA PHE A 119 -2.17 19.29 -0.43
C PHE A 119 -1.67 19.60 0.98
N THR A 120 -2.42 19.21 2.00
CA THR A 120 -2.10 19.52 3.40
C THR A 120 -2.01 18.25 4.24
N LEU A 121 -1.20 18.30 5.30
CA LEU A 121 -1.11 17.21 6.27
C LEU A 121 -2.46 16.95 6.95
N LYS A 122 -3.21 18.01 7.23
CA LYS A 122 -4.55 17.90 7.83
C LYS A 122 -5.49 17.05 6.98
N SER A 123 -5.50 17.27 5.67
CA SER A 123 -6.30 16.46 4.72
C SER A 123 -5.84 15.01 4.70
N ALA A 124 -4.52 14.78 4.72
CA ALA A 124 -3.95 13.42 4.78
C ALA A 124 -4.36 12.70 6.05
N MET A 125 -4.32 13.37 7.19
CA MET A 125 -4.76 12.80 8.48
C MET A 125 -6.23 12.42 8.46
N THR A 126 -7.07 13.24 7.85
CA THR A 126 -8.51 12.95 7.69
C THR A 126 -8.73 11.70 6.84
N MET A 127 -7.97 11.53 5.76
CA MET A 127 -8.04 10.34 4.91
C MET A 127 -7.62 9.08 5.67
N VAL A 128 -6.54 9.17 6.44
CA VAL A 128 -6.07 8.04 7.28
C VAL A 128 -7.09 7.68 8.36
N ALA A 129 -7.67 8.68 9.01
CA ALA A 129 -8.71 8.47 10.02
C ALA A 129 -9.97 7.80 9.44
N GLY A 130 -10.36 8.17 8.22
CA GLY A 130 -11.46 7.52 7.51
C GLY A 130 -11.19 6.04 7.22
N THR A 131 -9.97 5.72 6.81
CA THR A 131 -9.53 4.33 6.63
C THR A 131 -9.57 3.56 7.95
N ALA A 132 -9.09 4.15 9.03
CA ALA A 132 -9.14 3.55 10.36
C ALA A 132 -10.57 3.24 10.79
N ARG A 133 -11.48 4.17 10.58
CA ARG A 133 -12.90 3.98 10.85
C ARG A 133 -13.48 2.79 10.07
N SER A 134 -13.12 2.65 8.79
CA SER A 134 -13.57 1.54 7.95
C SER A 134 -13.03 0.18 8.40
N MET A 135 -11.94 0.18 9.16
CA MET A 135 -11.31 -1.04 9.70
C MET A 135 -11.78 -1.38 11.11
N GLY A 136 -12.61 -0.55 11.74
CA GLY A 136 -13.00 -0.73 13.12
C GLY A 136 -11.95 -0.28 14.12
N ILE A 137 -11.07 0.63 13.73
CA ILE A 137 -10.07 1.25 14.60
C ILE A 137 -10.57 2.63 15.02
N LYS A 138 -10.62 2.88 16.32
CA LYS A 138 -11.03 4.16 16.88
C LYS A 138 -9.82 5.08 17.01
N VAL A 139 -9.97 6.33 16.61
CA VAL A 139 -8.94 7.37 16.81
C VAL A 139 -9.29 8.15 18.08
N GLU A 140 -8.42 8.11 19.08
CA GLU A 140 -8.63 8.79 20.35
C GLU A 140 -8.13 10.24 20.30
N GLY A 141 -8.85 11.11 21.01
CA GLY A 141 -8.50 12.50 21.17
C GLY A 141 -9.20 13.41 20.17
N GLU A 142 -8.94 14.69 20.28
CA GLU A 142 -9.45 15.70 19.38
C GLU A 142 -8.53 15.85 18.15
N PHE A 143 -9.12 16.23 17.03
CA PHE A 143 -8.39 16.50 15.81
C PHE A 143 -7.41 17.67 16.09
N PRO A 144 -6.09 17.49 15.86
CA PRO A 144 -5.13 18.55 16.17
C PRO A 144 -5.29 19.74 15.22
N GLU A 145 -5.14 20.92 15.76
CA GLU A 145 -5.02 22.14 14.97
C GLU A 145 -3.63 22.22 14.38
N LEU A 146 -3.56 22.25 13.05
CA LEU A 146 -2.32 22.33 12.28
C LEU A 146 -2.26 23.60 11.45
#